data_61d0243cebab60cee1ab5e5608d88bfa
#
_entry.id   61d0243cebab60cee1ab5e5608d88bfa
#
_cell.length_a   1.000
_cell.length_b   1.000
_cell.length_c   1.000
_cell.angle_alpha   90.00
_cell.angle_beta   90.00
_cell.angle_gamma   90.00
#
_symmetry.space_group_name_H-M   'P 1'
#
loop_
_entity.id
_entity.type
_entity.pdbx_description
1 polymer ?
#
loop_
_entity_poly.entity_id
_entity_poly.type
_entity_poly.pdbx_seq_one_letter_code
_entity_poly.pdbx_strand_id
1 'polypeptide(L)'
;MKKIYLLFLTFIFALCSFAQSTVEPVSQPKAMKPIIMVVPEKAWCINQGCVKDDDPKSPDYEKALLNDDMLNVITRMGGIMQERGYPLKNLQSALDELKNESSMDLVFVSKADGEIMEDDLAQLTRVAQADILVNIAFTRTSYGPRNMVEFRVTSIDAATNKQIGGEAGRSSASGAPISTLLEESVLGFIDNFTGSIQRHFDDLVANGREGSVIFKIASDCPLNFESEVSLNGETGELNELIDYWMNEHAVNGSFTQNGKTRTRLSYEQVRFPLFGKGKFGGKQKAINMEGFIKPISSFLSEFGLSVATVPVGIGKAYVVLGGK
;
A
#
# COMPACT_ATOMS: atom_id res chain seq x y z
N MET A 1 -64.41 -54.77 -8.29
CA MET A 1 -64.15 -53.33 -8.11
C MET A 1 -63.06 -53.06 -7.09
N LYS A 2 -61.97 -53.85 -7.00
CA LYS A 2 -60.88 -53.68 -6.05
C LYS A 2 -59.49 -53.60 -6.70
N LYS A 3 -59.39 -53.50 -8.02
CA LYS A 3 -58.10 -53.48 -8.74
C LYS A 3 -57.80 -52.16 -9.45
N ILE A 4 -58.64 -51.13 -9.35
CA ILE A 4 -58.49 -49.85 -10.03
C ILE A 4 -57.88 -48.81 -9.09
N TYR A 5 -57.94 -48.98 -7.77
CA TYR A 5 -57.38 -48.03 -6.80
C TYR A 5 -55.87 -48.17 -6.55
N LEU A 6 -55.24 -49.26 -7.00
CA LEU A 6 -53.81 -49.48 -6.77
C LEU A 6 -52.91 -48.82 -7.85
N LEU A 7 -53.47 -48.42 -8.98
CA LEU A 7 -52.74 -47.83 -10.09
C LEU A 7 -52.65 -46.28 -10.01
N PHE A 8 -53.49 -45.67 -9.18
CA PHE A 8 -53.52 -44.21 -9.01
C PHE A 8 -52.58 -43.72 -7.88
N LEU A 9 -52.12 -44.63 -7.00
CA LEU A 9 -51.25 -44.25 -5.87
C LEU A 9 -49.78 -44.27 -6.25
N THR A 10 -49.41 -44.88 -7.40
CA THR A 10 -47.99 -44.92 -7.87
C THR A 10 -47.63 -43.78 -8.80
N PHE A 11 -48.60 -42.96 -9.24
CA PHE A 11 -48.34 -41.84 -10.18
C PHE A 11 -48.11 -40.50 -9.51
N ILE A 12 -48.35 -40.37 -8.20
CA ILE A 12 -48.15 -39.11 -7.45
C ILE A 12 -46.75 -39.00 -6.84
N PHE A 13 -45.96 -40.09 -6.85
CA PHE A 13 -44.62 -40.06 -6.25
C PHE A 13 -43.46 -39.69 -7.22
N ALA A 14 -43.80 -39.43 -8.52
CA ALA A 14 -42.78 -39.18 -9.55
C ALA A 14 -42.58 -37.70 -9.93
N LEU A 15 -43.18 -36.74 -9.21
CA LEU A 15 -43.15 -35.32 -9.56
C LEU A 15 -42.46 -34.40 -8.51
N CYS A 16 -41.77 -34.99 -7.53
CA CYS A 16 -40.85 -34.23 -6.69
C CYS A 16 -39.39 -34.48 -7.11
N SER A 17 -39.10 -34.29 -8.38
CA SER A 17 -37.71 -34.01 -8.77
C SER A 17 -37.38 -32.60 -8.29
N PHE A 18 -36.87 -32.51 -7.07
CA PHE A 18 -36.19 -31.32 -6.61
C PHE A 18 -35.12 -30.95 -7.65
N ALA A 19 -35.33 -29.83 -8.33
CA ALA A 19 -34.24 -29.13 -8.97
C ALA A 19 -33.24 -28.73 -7.86
N GLN A 20 -32.27 -29.60 -7.59
CA GLN A 20 -31.05 -29.20 -6.94
C GLN A 20 -30.41 -28.18 -7.91
N SER A 21 -30.69 -26.89 -7.66
CA SER A 21 -29.80 -25.86 -8.12
C SER A 21 -28.42 -26.21 -7.52
N THR A 22 -27.57 -26.80 -8.33
CA THR A 22 -26.15 -26.83 -8.05
C THR A 22 -25.72 -25.37 -7.95
N VAL A 23 -25.76 -24.83 -6.74
CA VAL A 23 -24.99 -23.63 -6.43
C VAL A 23 -23.53 -24.09 -6.66
N GLU A 24 -23.01 -23.72 -7.82
CA GLU A 24 -21.58 -23.85 -8.04
C GLU A 24 -20.90 -23.21 -6.80
N PRO A 25 -19.98 -23.91 -6.12
CA PRO A 25 -19.26 -23.28 -5.03
C PRO A 25 -18.62 -22.03 -5.63
N VAL A 26 -19.07 -20.87 -5.17
CA VAL A 26 -18.41 -19.59 -5.45
C VAL A 26 -16.95 -19.87 -5.15
N SER A 27 -16.12 -19.97 -6.18
CA SER A 27 -14.70 -20.17 -6.02
C SER A 27 -14.25 -19.06 -5.10
N GLN A 28 -13.87 -19.40 -3.87
CA GLN A 28 -13.30 -18.42 -2.95
C GLN A 28 -12.19 -17.74 -3.71
N PRO A 29 -12.17 -16.42 -3.78
CA PRO A 29 -11.12 -15.72 -4.49
C PRO A 29 -9.80 -16.25 -3.93
N LYS A 30 -8.97 -16.82 -4.81
CA LYS A 30 -7.63 -17.33 -4.45
C LYS A 30 -7.00 -16.24 -3.59
N ALA A 31 -6.63 -16.59 -2.35
CA ALA A 31 -6.12 -15.63 -1.38
C ALA A 31 -5.08 -14.75 -2.09
N MET A 32 -5.41 -13.49 -2.29
CA MET A 32 -4.50 -12.54 -2.92
C MET A 32 -3.29 -12.40 -2.01
N LYS A 33 -2.11 -12.35 -2.59
CA LYS A 33 -0.87 -12.06 -1.85
C LYS A 33 -0.40 -10.65 -2.19
N PRO A 34 0.17 -9.92 -1.21
CA PRO A 34 0.70 -8.59 -1.46
C PRO A 34 1.88 -8.65 -2.44
N ILE A 35 2.00 -7.59 -3.22
CA ILE A 35 3.18 -7.37 -4.08
C ILE A 35 4.31 -6.90 -3.19
N ILE A 36 5.45 -7.59 -3.25
CA ILE A 36 6.62 -7.29 -2.42
C ILE A 36 7.73 -6.70 -3.29
N MET A 37 8.46 -5.74 -2.73
CA MET A 37 9.74 -5.26 -3.27
C MET A 37 10.81 -5.37 -2.18
N VAL A 38 11.93 -6.04 -2.50
CA VAL A 38 13.08 -6.12 -1.59
C VAL A 38 14.00 -4.94 -1.87
N VAL A 39 14.34 -4.19 -0.82
CA VAL A 39 15.16 -2.98 -0.91
C VAL A 39 16.27 -2.97 0.14
N PRO A 40 17.43 -2.36 -0.13
CA PRO A 40 18.44 -2.11 0.90
C PRO A 40 17.87 -1.18 1.97
N GLU A 41 18.16 -1.45 3.23
CA GLU A 41 17.77 -0.55 4.32
C GLU A 41 18.51 0.79 4.20
N LYS A 42 17.79 1.90 4.41
CA LYS A 42 18.36 3.26 4.34
C LYS A 42 19.64 3.42 5.17
N ALA A 43 19.63 2.92 6.41
CA ALA A 43 20.81 3.00 7.28
C ALA A 43 22.00 2.20 6.72
N TRP A 44 21.73 1.07 6.08
CA TRP A 44 22.78 0.30 5.41
C TRP A 44 23.37 1.09 4.25
N CYS A 45 22.55 1.71 3.40
CA CYS A 45 23.01 2.54 2.28
C CYS A 45 23.92 3.68 2.77
N ILE A 46 23.51 4.40 3.81
CA ILE A 46 24.28 5.50 4.40
C ILE A 46 25.64 4.98 4.91
N ASN A 47 25.65 3.88 5.65
CA ASN A 47 26.86 3.30 6.23
C ASN A 47 27.84 2.76 5.17
N GLN A 48 27.34 2.34 4.01
CA GLN A 48 28.16 1.87 2.88
C GLN A 48 28.53 3.00 1.89
N GLY A 49 28.14 4.25 2.15
CA GLY A 49 28.39 5.37 1.26
C GLY A 49 27.53 5.34 -0.03
N CYS A 50 26.49 4.49 -0.07
CA CYS A 50 25.52 4.46 -1.16
C CYS A 50 24.48 5.55 -0.95
N VAL A 51 24.91 6.81 -1.08
CA VAL A 51 24.08 8.01 -0.86
C VAL A 51 24.13 8.93 -2.07
N LYS A 52 23.13 9.80 -2.17
CA LYS A 52 23.10 10.83 -3.23
C LYS A 52 24.25 11.82 -3.06
N ASP A 53 24.72 12.33 -4.18
CA ASP A 53 25.87 13.26 -4.18
C ASP A 53 25.51 14.62 -3.57
N ASP A 54 24.24 15.04 -3.69
CA ASP A 54 23.69 16.30 -3.19
C ASP A 54 23.07 16.18 -1.78
N ASP A 55 22.72 14.95 -1.34
CA ASP A 55 22.18 14.69 0.00
C ASP A 55 22.74 13.40 0.62
N PRO A 56 23.79 13.51 1.47
CA PRO A 56 24.40 12.36 2.15
C PRO A 56 23.47 11.62 3.12
N LYS A 57 22.26 12.13 3.40
CA LYS A 57 21.27 11.48 4.25
C LYS A 57 20.23 10.70 3.46
N SER A 58 20.19 10.87 2.15
CA SER A 58 19.30 10.16 1.25
C SER A 58 20.01 8.97 0.59
N PRO A 59 19.41 7.77 0.62
CA PRO A 59 19.96 6.59 -0.01
C PRO A 59 20.00 6.75 -1.53
N ASP A 60 21.05 6.24 -2.14
CA ASP A 60 21.13 6.00 -3.57
C ASP A 60 21.02 4.48 -3.81
N TYR A 61 19.83 4.05 -4.15
CA TYR A 61 19.56 2.61 -4.38
C TYR A 61 20.27 2.07 -5.61
N GLU A 62 20.60 2.90 -6.60
CA GLU A 62 21.38 2.46 -7.76
C GLU A 62 22.82 2.17 -7.36
N LYS A 63 23.44 3.09 -6.59
CA LYS A 63 24.77 2.82 -6.02
C LYS A 63 24.77 1.57 -5.14
N ALA A 64 23.69 1.33 -4.40
CA ALA A 64 23.56 0.13 -3.58
C ALA A 64 23.52 -1.15 -4.41
N LEU A 65 22.87 -1.14 -5.58
CA LEU A 65 22.80 -2.27 -6.51
C LEU A 65 24.13 -2.54 -7.26
N LEU A 66 25.08 -1.60 -7.27
CA LEU A 66 26.44 -1.83 -7.74
C LEU A 66 27.28 -2.67 -6.77
N ASN A 67 26.80 -2.83 -5.53
CA ASN A 67 27.45 -3.72 -4.57
C ASN A 67 26.99 -5.16 -4.84
N ASP A 68 27.91 -6.00 -5.32
CA ASP A 68 27.64 -7.39 -5.70
C ASP A 68 27.04 -8.22 -4.54
N ASP A 69 27.51 -8.04 -3.32
CA ASP A 69 26.98 -8.74 -2.15
C ASP A 69 25.51 -8.35 -1.91
N MET A 70 25.17 -7.05 -1.99
CA MET A 70 23.81 -6.56 -1.83
C MET A 70 22.90 -7.04 -2.94
N LEU A 71 23.35 -6.97 -4.20
CA LEU A 71 22.57 -7.45 -5.34
C LEU A 71 22.26 -8.95 -5.21
N ASN A 72 23.25 -9.76 -4.82
CA ASN A 72 23.07 -11.19 -4.59
C ASN A 72 22.10 -11.46 -3.42
N VAL A 73 22.20 -10.69 -2.35
CA VAL A 73 21.31 -10.81 -1.18
C VAL A 73 19.86 -10.46 -1.56
N ILE A 74 19.63 -9.35 -2.26
CA ILE A 74 18.29 -8.95 -2.77
C ILE A 74 17.72 -10.03 -3.67
N THR A 75 18.53 -10.52 -4.62
CA THR A 75 18.11 -11.57 -5.57
C THR A 75 17.71 -12.84 -4.82
N ARG A 76 18.51 -13.27 -3.82
CA ARG A 76 18.21 -14.48 -3.05
C ARG A 76 17.00 -14.31 -2.17
N MET A 77 16.87 -13.18 -1.46
CA MET A 77 15.69 -12.90 -0.65
C MET A 77 14.42 -12.85 -1.52
N GLY A 78 14.50 -12.22 -2.68
CA GLY A 78 13.43 -12.23 -3.67
C GLY A 78 13.02 -13.65 -4.06
N GLY A 79 13.98 -14.52 -4.37
CA GLY A 79 13.74 -15.94 -4.69
C GLY A 79 13.00 -16.67 -3.56
N ILE A 80 13.43 -16.50 -2.31
CA ILE A 80 12.80 -17.09 -1.13
C ILE A 80 11.33 -16.63 -1.00
N MET A 81 11.05 -15.34 -1.21
CA MET A 81 9.68 -14.82 -1.17
C MET A 81 8.83 -15.36 -2.32
N GLN A 82 9.42 -15.48 -3.53
CA GLN A 82 8.75 -16.00 -4.70
C GLN A 82 8.39 -17.48 -4.56
N GLU A 83 9.27 -18.30 -3.98
CA GLU A 83 9.01 -19.71 -3.64
C GLU A 83 7.81 -19.87 -2.70
N ARG A 84 7.55 -18.86 -1.85
CA ARG A 84 6.36 -18.79 -0.98
C ARG A 84 5.14 -18.16 -1.67
N GLY A 85 5.25 -17.91 -2.98
CA GLY A 85 4.16 -17.45 -3.83
C GLY A 85 3.84 -15.97 -3.71
N TYR A 86 4.74 -15.13 -3.20
CA TYR A 86 4.57 -13.69 -3.22
C TYR A 86 4.99 -13.11 -4.58
N PRO A 87 4.14 -12.30 -5.23
CA PRO A 87 4.54 -11.59 -6.43
C PRO A 87 5.59 -10.53 -6.10
N LEU A 88 6.64 -10.45 -6.93
CA LEU A 88 7.75 -9.53 -6.71
C LEU A 88 7.77 -8.41 -7.74
N LYS A 89 8.11 -7.21 -7.27
CA LYS A 89 8.63 -6.12 -8.10
C LYS A 89 10.14 -6.08 -8.01
N ASN A 90 10.79 -5.99 -9.17
CA ASN A 90 12.24 -5.86 -9.24
C ASN A 90 12.64 -4.41 -8.96
N LEU A 91 13.58 -4.21 -8.02
CA LEU A 91 14.05 -2.88 -7.61
C LEU A 91 14.69 -2.12 -8.78
N GLN A 92 15.58 -2.77 -9.56
CA GLN A 92 16.24 -2.11 -10.70
C GLN A 92 15.21 -1.64 -11.72
N SER A 93 14.24 -2.50 -12.09
CA SER A 93 13.18 -2.12 -13.03
C SER A 93 12.33 -0.95 -12.53
N ALA A 94 12.05 -0.90 -11.24
CA ALA A 94 11.30 0.20 -10.63
C ALA A 94 12.10 1.52 -10.64
N LEU A 95 13.41 1.46 -10.43
CA LEU A 95 14.31 2.62 -10.55
C LEU A 95 14.39 3.13 -11.98
N ASP A 96 14.48 2.24 -12.96
CA ASP A 96 14.50 2.59 -14.38
C ASP A 96 13.17 3.23 -14.82
N GLU A 97 12.03 2.71 -14.33
CA GLU A 97 10.70 3.26 -14.58
C GLU A 97 10.57 4.67 -13.96
N LEU A 98 11.03 4.86 -12.72
CA LEU A 98 11.04 6.17 -12.04
C LEU A 98 11.86 7.22 -12.80
N LYS A 99 13.03 6.85 -13.33
CA LYS A 99 13.85 7.74 -14.19
C LYS A 99 13.11 8.14 -15.47
N ASN A 100 12.44 7.19 -16.10
CA ASN A 100 11.67 7.45 -17.30
C ASN A 100 10.51 8.40 -17.04
N GLU A 101 9.75 8.21 -15.94
CA GLU A 101 8.69 9.14 -15.53
C GLU A 101 9.24 10.55 -15.29
N SER A 102 10.30 10.69 -14.48
CA SER A 102 10.92 11.98 -14.18
C SER A 102 11.42 12.70 -15.44
N SER A 103 11.95 11.95 -16.41
CA SER A 103 12.41 12.51 -17.69
C SER A 103 11.23 12.98 -18.56
N MET A 104 10.10 12.28 -18.52
CA MET A 104 8.88 12.68 -19.21
C MET A 104 8.22 13.88 -18.56
N ASP A 105 8.17 13.94 -17.23
CA ASP A 105 7.60 15.08 -16.49
C ASP A 105 8.36 16.38 -16.80
N LEU A 106 9.67 16.34 -16.92
CA LEU A 106 10.47 17.50 -17.37
C LEU A 106 10.06 18.02 -18.77
N VAL A 107 9.51 17.16 -19.62
CA VAL A 107 9.06 17.53 -20.97
C VAL A 107 7.63 18.08 -20.95
N PHE A 108 6.76 17.62 -20.04
CA PHE A 108 5.34 17.92 -20.03
C PHE A 108 4.88 18.92 -18.96
N VAL A 109 5.65 19.12 -17.88
CA VAL A 109 5.25 20.02 -16.77
C VAL A 109 5.91 21.38 -16.91
N SER A 110 5.24 22.27 -17.65
CA SER A 110 5.40 23.71 -17.45
C SER A 110 4.34 24.13 -16.39
N LYS A 111 4.80 24.41 -15.17
CA LYS A 111 4.05 25.11 -14.11
C LYS A 111 2.91 24.33 -13.44
N ALA A 112 3.23 23.66 -12.35
CA ALA A 112 2.32 23.53 -11.23
C ALA A 112 2.96 24.22 -10.02
N ASP A 113 2.35 25.31 -9.55
CA ASP A 113 2.74 25.99 -8.31
C ASP A 113 2.54 25.04 -7.12
N GLY A 114 3.59 24.86 -6.32
CA GLY A 114 3.55 24.17 -5.04
C GLY A 114 3.80 22.66 -5.10
N GLU A 115 4.94 22.24 -5.62
CA GLU A 115 5.41 20.86 -5.56
C GLU A 115 5.54 20.42 -4.10
N ILE A 116 4.65 19.51 -3.69
CA ILE A 116 4.85 18.73 -2.46
C ILE A 116 5.90 17.69 -2.82
N MET A 117 7.12 17.89 -2.33
CA MET A 117 8.22 16.97 -2.59
C MET A 117 7.91 15.63 -1.93
N GLU A 118 7.67 14.63 -2.76
CA GLU A 118 7.60 13.22 -2.37
C GLU A 118 9.03 12.70 -2.17
N ASP A 119 9.29 11.95 -1.09
CA ASP A 119 10.61 11.34 -0.93
C ASP A 119 10.83 10.20 -1.95
N ASP A 120 12.09 9.89 -2.22
CA ASP A 120 12.46 8.91 -3.26
C ASP A 120 11.85 7.53 -3.04
N LEU A 121 11.74 7.09 -1.78
CA LEU A 121 11.17 5.79 -1.47
C LEU A 121 9.65 5.78 -1.71
N ALA A 122 8.96 6.88 -1.43
CA ALA A 122 7.54 7.03 -1.71
C ALA A 122 7.28 7.05 -3.22
N GLN A 123 8.10 7.78 -4.00
CA GLN A 123 8.03 7.79 -5.46
C GLN A 123 8.28 6.38 -6.04
N LEU A 124 9.35 5.73 -5.59
CA LEU A 124 9.69 4.38 -6.00
C LEU A 124 8.58 3.38 -5.68
N THR A 125 7.98 3.48 -4.50
CA THR A 125 6.87 2.63 -4.06
C THR A 125 5.62 2.84 -4.91
N ARG A 126 5.34 4.09 -5.27
CA ARG A 126 4.21 4.47 -6.14
C ARG A 126 4.39 3.88 -7.54
N VAL A 127 5.56 4.04 -8.14
CA VAL A 127 5.88 3.50 -9.47
C VAL A 127 5.85 1.98 -9.46
N ALA A 128 6.49 1.36 -8.47
CA ALA A 128 6.52 -0.09 -8.32
C ALA A 128 5.14 -0.70 -7.99
N GLN A 129 4.22 0.08 -7.44
CA GLN A 129 2.95 -0.41 -6.89
C GLN A 129 3.15 -1.59 -5.92
N ALA A 130 4.22 -1.52 -5.11
CA ALA A 130 4.49 -2.52 -4.10
C ALA A 130 3.63 -2.27 -2.86
N ASP A 131 3.00 -3.32 -2.34
CA ASP A 131 2.20 -3.24 -1.11
C ASP A 131 3.10 -3.29 0.14
N ILE A 132 4.17 -4.07 0.06
CA ILE A 132 5.10 -4.34 1.17
C ILE A 132 6.54 -4.12 0.70
N LEU A 133 7.28 -3.36 1.47
CA LEU A 133 8.73 -3.24 1.33
C LEU A 133 9.40 -4.21 2.29
N VAL A 134 10.30 -5.03 1.79
CA VAL A 134 11.18 -5.87 2.61
C VAL A 134 12.55 -5.21 2.62
N ASN A 135 12.84 -4.47 3.68
CA ASN A 135 14.13 -3.84 3.90
C ASN A 135 15.13 -4.86 4.39
N ILE A 136 16.33 -4.86 3.80
CA ILE A 136 17.40 -5.75 4.18
C ILE A 136 18.69 -4.98 4.45
N ALA A 137 19.37 -5.35 5.53
CA ALA A 137 20.68 -4.86 5.88
C ALA A 137 21.55 -6.05 6.33
N PHE A 138 22.83 -5.98 6.07
CA PHE A 138 23.79 -6.93 6.58
C PHE A 138 25.15 -6.28 6.87
N THR A 139 25.90 -6.91 7.78
CA THR A 139 27.28 -6.55 8.07
C THR A 139 28.11 -7.82 8.02
N ARG A 140 29.22 -7.78 7.27
CA ARG A 140 30.16 -8.87 7.16
C ARG A 140 31.29 -8.70 8.19
N THR A 141 31.58 -9.78 8.91
CA THR A 141 32.77 -9.89 9.74
C THR A 141 33.60 -11.06 9.25
N SER A 142 34.89 -10.81 8.98
CA SER A 142 35.81 -11.85 8.49
C SER A 142 36.67 -12.38 9.62
N TYR A 143 36.77 -13.71 9.71
CA TYR A 143 37.63 -14.45 10.64
C TYR A 143 38.57 -15.35 9.85
N GLY A 144 39.69 -14.84 9.39
CA GLY A 144 40.56 -15.53 8.47
C GLY A 144 39.83 -15.91 7.17
N PRO A 145 39.79 -17.20 6.77
CA PRO A 145 39.11 -17.62 5.54
C PRO A 145 37.58 -17.75 5.70
N ARG A 146 37.03 -17.48 6.88
CA ARG A 146 35.60 -17.60 7.17
C ARG A 146 34.96 -16.23 7.30
N ASN A 147 33.73 -16.12 6.82
CA ASN A 147 32.87 -14.96 7.00
C ASN A 147 31.70 -15.30 7.92
N MET A 148 31.24 -14.31 8.63
CA MET A 148 30.02 -14.32 9.41
C MET A 148 29.20 -13.10 8.99
N VAL A 149 27.90 -13.27 8.89
CA VAL A 149 26.97 -12.19 8.52
C VAL A 149 26.04 -11.93 9.69
N GLU A 150 26.01 -10.68 10.15
CA GLU A 150 24.92 -10.17 10.95
C GLU A 150 23.92 -9.51 10.00
N PHE A 151 22.63 -9.81 10.17
CA PHE A 151 21.60 -9.32 9.26
C PHE A 151 20.40 -8.80 10.02
N ARG A 152 19.65 -7.95 9.32
CA ARG A 152 18.35 -7.42 9.72
C ARG A 152 17.43 -7.43 8.50
N VAL A 153 16.23 -7.98 8.68
CA VAL A 153 15.16 -7.98 7.66
C VAL A 153 13.90 -7.43 8.31
N THR A 154 13.30 -6.42 7.71
CA THR A 154 12.04 -5.85 8.19
C THR A 154 11.05 -5.73 7.05
N SER A 155 9.77 -6.01 7.32
CA SER A 155 8.68 -5.74 6.38
C SER A 155 7.91 -4.51 6.83
N ILE A 156 7.65 -3.61 5.88
CA ILE A 156 7.00 -2.33 6.09
C ILE A 156 5.83 -2.23 5.11
N ASP A 157 4.66 -1.85 5.61
CA ASP A 157 3.53 -1.47 4.78
C ASP A 157 3.85 -0.19 4.01
N ALA A 158 3.79 -0.27 2.68
CA ALA A 158 4.20 0.82 1.80
C ALA A 158 3.28 2.04 1.83
N ALA A 159 2.04 1.89 2.30
CA ALA A 159 1.07 2.97 2.41
C ALA A 159 1.22 3.77 3.70
N THR A 160 1.53 3.08 4.81
CA THR A 160 1.51 3.67 6.15
C THR A 160 2.89 3.83 6.77
N ASN A 161 3.92 3.22 6.18
CA ASN A 161 5.28 3.06 6.74
C ASN A 161 5.29 2.31 8.08
N LYS A 162 4.22 1.57 8.43
CA LYS A 162 4.17 0.74 9.63
C LYS A 162 5.01 -0.52 9.45
N GLN A 163 5.84 -0.84 10.42
CA GLN A 163 6.54 -2.13 10.45
C GLN A 163 5.55 -3.24 10.78
N ILE A 164 5.51 -4.26 9.93
CA ILE A 164 4.60 -5.41 10.04
C ILE A 164 5.31 -6.62 10.63
N GLY A 165 6.59 -6.75 10.34
CA GLY A 165 7.42 -7.84 10.83
C GLY A 165 8.88 -7.44 10.80
N GLY A 166 9.71 -8.18 11.50
CA GLY A 166 11.15 -7.97 11.50
C GLY A 166 11.88 -9.08 12.21
N GLU A 167 13.05 -9.39 11.67
CA GLU A 167 13.97 -10.36 12.24
C GLU A 167 15.40 -9.85 12.11
N ALA A 168 16.20 -10.19 13.09
CA ALA A 168 17.63 -9.92 13.08
C ALA A 168 18.37 -11.15 13.62
N GLY A 169 19.53 -11.41 13.06
CA GLY A 169 20.28 -12.59 13.47
C GLY A 169 21.71 -12.56 12.98
N ARG A 170 22.38 -13.66 13.21
CA ARG A 170 23.77 -13.88 12.86
C ARG A 170 23.93 -15.28 12.28
N SER A 171 24.65 -15.36 11.15
CA SER A 171 25.03 -16.67 10.59
C SER A 171 26.14 -17.34 11.41
N SER A 172 26.32 -18.63 11.23
CA SER A 172 27.56 -19.31 11.63
C SER A 172 28.73 -18.85 10.75
N ALA A 173 29.95 -18.85 11.32
CA ALA A 173 31.15 -18.50 10.55
C ALA A 173 31.47 -19.61 9.53
N SER A 174 31.50 -19.29 8.24
CA SER A 174 31.71 -20.22 7.12
C SER A 174 32.50 -19.58 5.98
N GLY A 175 33.06 -20.38 5.11
CA GLY A 175 33.68 -19.94 3.85
C GLY A 175 32.70 -19.70 2.71
N ALA A 176 31.39 -19.86 2.96
CA ALA A 176 30.36 -19.65 1.95
C ALA A 176 30.18 -18.15 1.61
N PRO A 177 29.63 -17.85 0.42
CA PRO A 177 29.24 -16.49 0.03
C PRO A 177 28.23 -15.89 1.01
N ILE A 178 28.20 -14.55 1.09
CA ILE A 178 27.31 -13.81 2.00
C ILE A 178 25.85 -14.12 1.76
N SER A 179 25.43 -14.21 0.48
CA SER A 179 24.06 -14.56 0.11
C SER A 179 23.64 -15.95 0.62
N THR A 180 24.53 -16.93 0.61
CA THR A 180 24.29 -18.28 1.15
C THR A 180 24.18 -18.25 2.67
N LEU A 181 25.07 -17.54 3.37
CA LEU A 181 25.03 -17.40 4.83
C LEU A 181 23.75 -16.71 5.30
N LEU A 182 23.31 -15.71 4.56
CA LEU A 182 22.06 -15.03 4.83
C LEU A 182 20.86 -15.93 4.57
N GLU A 183 20.84 -16.66 3.46
CA GLU A 183 19.77 -17.60 3.13
C GLU A 183 19.57 -18.64 4.22
N GLU A 184 20.64 -19.34 4.63
CA GLU A 184 20.58 -20.35 5.71
C GLU A 184 19.98 -19.77 6.99
N SER A 185 20.34 -18.52 7.32
CA SER A 185 19.84 -17.83 8.49
C SER A 185 18.36 -17.42 8.34
N VAL A 186 17.97 -16.92 7.15
CA VAL A 186 16.59 -16.49 6.84
C VAL A 186 15.63 -17.66 6.86
N LEU A 187 16.02 -18.82 6.36
CA LEU A 187 15.17 -20.01 6.34
C LEU A 187 14.70 -20.45 7.74
N GLY A 188 15.45 -20.08 8.78
CA GLY A 188 15.08 -20.39 10.17
C GLY A 188 13.86 -19.63 10.69
N PHE A 189 13.54 -18.46 10.11
CA PHE A 189 12.41 -17.61 10.58
C PHE A 189 11.40 -17.23 9.48
N ILE A 190 11.68 -17.58 8.24
CA ILE A 190 10.92 -17.08 7.09
C ILE A 190 9.42 -17.38 7.16
N ASP A 191 9.01 -18.50 7.76
CA ASP A 191 7.59 -18.85 7.84
C ASP A 191 6.84 -17.94 8.82
N ASN A 192 7.44 -17.56 9.94
CA ASN A 192 6.89 -16.57 10.87
C ASN A 192 6.85 -15.18 10.23
N PHE A 193 7.92 -14.80 9.54
CA PHE A 193 8.04 -13.53 8.85
C PHE A 193 6.96 -13.38 7.76
N THR A 194 6.84 -14.36 6.87
CA THR A 194 5.82 -14.38 5.83
C THR A 194 4.40 -14.50 6.38
N GLY A 195 4.22 -15.24 7.47
CA GLY A 195 2.96 -15.32 8.19
C GLY A 195 2.50 -13.95 8.74
N SER A 196 3.44 -13.12 9.20
CA SER A 196 3.11 -11.75 9.63
C SER A 196 2.68 -10.85 8.47
N ILE A 197 3.36 -10.95 7.33
CA ILE A 197 2.99 -10.26 6.10
C ILE A 197 1.59 -10.68 5.64
N GLN A 198 1.31 -11.99 5.64
CA GLN A 198 0.01 -12.49 5.19
C GLN A 198 -1.13 -12.02 6.11
N ARG A 199 -0.98 -12.12 7.43
CA ARG A 199 -1.99 -11.62 8.39
C ARG A 199 -2.28 -10.13 8.20
N HIS A 200 -1.24 -9.32 7.98
CA HIS A 200 -1.42 -7.91 7.70
C HIS A 200 -2.22 -7.69 6.41
N PHE A 201 -1.88 -8.41 5.35
CA PHE A 201 -2.58 -8.29 4.08
C PHE A 201 -4.04 -8.78 4.14
N ASP A 202 -4.30 -9.85 4.91
CA ASP A 202 -5.66 -10.33 5.15
C ASP A 202 -6.50 -9.26 5.90
N ASP A 203 -5.88 -8.50 6.83
CA ASP A 203 -6.54 -7.34 7.46
C ASP A 203 -6.85 -6.24 6.45
N LEU A 204 -5.91 -5.91 5.54
CA LEU A 204 -6.15 -4.91 4.49
C LEU A 204 -7.30 -5.32 3.56
N VAL A 205 -7.41 -6.60 3.24
CA VAL A 205 -8.49 -7.12 2.39
C VAL A 205 -9.84 -7.06 3.11
N ALA A 206 -9.87 -7.42 4.38
CA ALA A 206 -11.08 -7.47 5.19
C ALA A 206 -11.59 -6.08 5.63
N ASN A 207 -10.68 -5.21 6.04
CA ASN A 207 -10.98 -3.94 6.72
C ASN A 207 -10.58 -2.69 5.92
N GLY A 208 -10.10 -2.87 4.68
CA GLY A 208 -9.58 -1.79 3.86
C GLY A 208 -8.13 -1.41 4.21
N ARG A 209 -7.48 -0.72 3.29
CA ARG A 209 -6.13 -0.19 3.48
C ARG A 209 -6.17 1.02 4.40
N GLU A 210 -5.19 1.13 5.27
CA GLU A 210 -5.02 2.31 6.12
C GLU A 210 -4.17 3.37 5.41
N GLY A 211 -4.49 4.64 5.66
CA GLY A 211 -3.73 5.76 5.14
C GLY A 211 -4.01 7.06 5.86
N SER A 212 -3.56 8.18 5.29
CA SER A 212 -3.70 9.52 5.86
C SER A 212 -4.09 10.56 4.83
N VAL A 213 -4.88 11.55 5.26
CA VAL A 213 -5.28 12.71 4.44
C VAL A 213 -5.00 14.00 5.20
N ILE A 214 -4.39 14.94 4.53
CA ILE A 214 -4.14 16.27 5.07
C ILE A 214 -4.84 17.31 4.21
N PHE A 215 -5.82 17.99 4.79
CA PHE A 215 -6.47 19.12 4.16
C PHE A 215 -5.72 20.40 4.51
N LYS A 216 -5.59 21.28 3.52
CA LYS A 216 -5.00 22.62 3.66
C LYS A 216 -5.90 23.64 3.01
N ILE A 217 -5.92 24.85 3.56
CA ILE A 217 -6.59 26.01 2.99
C ILE A 217 -5.56 26.83 2.20
N ALA A 218 -5.86 27.10 0.93
CA ALA A 218 -5.07 28.00 0.10
C ALA A 218 -5.36 29.47 0.49
N SER A 219 -4.44 30.36 0.15
CA SER A 219 -4.54 31.79 0.53
C SER A 219 -5.72 32.52 -0.12
N ASP A 220 -6.23 32.03 -1.24
CA ASP A 220 -7.37 32.57 -1.99
C ASP A 220 -8.72 31.97 -1.56
N CYS A 221 -8.71 30.98 -0.66
CA CYS A 221 -9.93 30.34 -0.19
C CYS A 221 -10.75 31.29 0.68
N PRO A 222 -12.05 31.48 0.41
CA PRO A 222 -12.90 32.36 1.19
C PRO A 222 -13.30 31.79 2.57
N LEU A 223 -13.15 30.46 2.75
CA LEU A 223 -13.49 29.75 3.96
C LEU A 223 -12.24 29.17 4.64
N ASN A 224 -12.35 28.93 5.93
CA ASN A 224 -11.38 28.15 6.71
C ASN A 224 -12.11 27.01 7.43
N PHE A 225 -11.40 26.12 8.12
CA PHE A 225 -12.01 24.92 8.74
C PHE A 225 -12.96 25.23 9.92
N GLU A 226 -12.96 26.45 10.44
CA GLU A 226 -13.88 26.94 11.48
C GLU A 226 -15.04 27.78 10.87
N SER A 227 -15.08 27.95 9.55
CA SER A 227 -16.16 28.70 8.90
C SER A 227 -17.47 27.91 8.95
N GLU A 228 -18.56 28.60 9.25
CA GLU A 228 -19.91 28.02 9.24
C GLU A 228 -20.35 27.69 7.82
N VAL A 229 -20.87 26.49 7.63
CA VAL A 229 -21.49 25.98 6.40
C VAL A 229 -22.79 25.27 6.74
N SER A 230 -23.70 25.17 5.79
CA SER A 230 -24.99 24.52 6.00
C SER A 230 -25.19 23.36 5.03
N LEU A 231 -25.59 22.21 5.54
CA LEU A 231 -25.94 21.01 4.77
C LEU A 231 -27.31 20.50 5.25
N ASN A 232 -28.26 20.31 4.33
CA ASN A 232 -29.62 19.79 4.61
C ASN A 232 -30.39 20.56 5.69
N GLY A 233 -30.09 21.85 5.90
CA GLY A 233 -30.72 22.70 6.93
C GLY A 233 -30.05 22.66 8.30
N GLU A 234 -29.01 21.87 8.48
CA GLU A 234 -28.14 21.89 9.65
C GLU A 234 -26.93 22.78 9.37
N THR A 235 -26.48 23.54 10.38
CA THR A 235 -25.33 24.43 10.31
C THR A 235 -24.23 23.94 11.23
N GLY A 236 -23.02 23.86 10.71
CA GLY A 236 -21.81 23.45 11.45
C GLY A 236 -20.54 24.01 10.83
N GLU A 237 -19.41 23.71 11.40
CA GLU A 237 -18.11 24.13 10.85
C GLU A 237 -17.72 23.30 9.62
N LEU A 238 -16.94 23.88 8.72
CA LEU A 238 -16.44 23.18 7.52
C LEU A 238 -15.68 21.87 7.85
N ASN A 239 -14.96 21.82 8.97
CA ASN A 239 -14.33 20.57 9.42
C ASN A 239 -15.34 19.48 9.77
N GLU A 240 -16.50 19.84 10.39
CA GLU A 240 -17.56 18.87 10.73
C GLU A 240 -18.23 18.34 9.45
N LEU A 241 -18.34 19.17 8.41
CA LEU A 241 -18.81 18.76 7.10
C LEU A 241 -17.85 17.74 6.44
N ILE A 242 -16.54 17.95 6.60
CA ILE A 242 -15.53 17.01 6.11
C ILE A 242 -15.56 15.71 6.93
N ASP A 243 -15.69 15.81 8.25
CA ASP A 243 -15.85 14.63 9.13
C ASP A 243 -17.07 13.79 8.74
N TYR A 244 -18.20 14.45 8.44
CA TYR A 244 -19.38 13.77 7.91
C TYR A 244 -19.07 13.00 6.63
N TRP A 245 -18.44 13.64 5.66
CA TRP A 245 -18.06 12.97 4.40
C TRP A 245 -17.11 11.80 4.63
N MET A 246 -16.11 11.97 5.49
CA MET A 246 -15.15 10.92 5.86
C MET A 246 -15.85 9.72 6.50
N ASN A 247 -16.81 9.97 7.41
CA ASN A 247 -17.56 8.92 8.07
C ASN A 247 -18.41 8.09 7.09
N GLU A 248 -19.02 8.74 6.11
CA GLU A 248 -19.84 8.08 5.09
C GLU A 248 -19.03 7.25 4.08
N HIS A 249 -17.76 7.62 3.84
CA HIS A 249 -16.96 7.04 2.77
C HIS A 249 -15.83 6.13 3.24
N ALA A 250 -15.30 6.33 4.45
CA ALA A 250 -14.30 5.43 5.01
C ALA A 250 -14.92 4.06 5.33
N VAL A 251 -14.15 3.00 5.17
CA VAL A 251 -14.61 1.64 5.50
C VAL A 251 -14.98 1.59 6.98
N ASN A 252 -16.23 1.23 7.26
CA ASN A 252 -16.83 1.23 8.60
C ASN A 252 -16.73 2.58 9.33
N GLY A 253 -16.68 3.71 8.61
CA GLY A 253 -16.49 5.03 9.20
C GLY A 253 -15.17 5.18 9.98
N SER A 254 -14.16 4.38 9.65
CA SER A 254 -12.94 4.29 10.45
C SER A 254 -11.89 5.32 10.01
N PHE A 255 -11.66 6.33 10.84
CA PHE A 255 -10.60 7.31 10.74
C PHE A 255 -10.33 7.96 12.10
N THR A 256 -9.21 8.63 12.24
CA THR A 256 -8.86 9.43 13.42
C THR A 256 -8.47 10.83 12.98
N GLN A 257 -9.16 11.86 13.48
CA GLN A 257 -8.75 13.25 13.33
C GLN A 257 -7.57 13.52 14.29
N ASN A 258 -6.38 13.75 13.74
CA ASN A 258 -5.14 13.89 14.52
C ASN A 258 -4.69 15.36 14.73
N GLY A 259 -5.30 16.30 14.06
CA GLY A 259 -4.97 17.72 14.23
C GLY A 259 -5.90 18.63 13.46
N LYS A 260 -6.33 19.70 14.13
CA LYS A 260 -7.19 20.74 13.58
C LYS A 260 -6.58 22.11 13.88
N THR A 261 -6.46 22.92 12.85
CA THR A 261 -6.22 24.35 12.92
C THR A 261 -7.13 25.05 11.91
N ARG A 262 -7.18 26.38 11.90
CA ARG A 262 -7.99 27.13 10.93
C ARG A 262 -7.62 26.82 9.46
N THR A 263 -6.38 26.44 9.17
CA THR A 263 -5.87 26.25 7.80
C THR A 263 -5.36 24.84 7.51
N ARG A 264 -5.38 23.96 8.51
CA ARG A 264 -4.96 22.55 8.38
C ARG A 264 -5.85 21.63 9.16
N LEU A 265 -6.25 20.53 8.51
CA LEU A 265 -7.00 19.44 9.11
C LEU A 265 -6.32 18.13 8.73
N SER A 266 -6.07 17.23 9.67
CA SER A 266 -5.28 16.03 9.47
C SER A 266 -6.04 14.81 9.95
N TYR A 267 -6.17 13.82 9.06
CA TYR A 267 -6.77 12.53 9.34
C TYR A 267 -5.73 11.43 9.18
N GLU A 268 -5.68 10.54 10.15
CA GLU A 268 -4.85 9.35 10.15
C GLU A 268 -5.71 8.11 10.35
N GLN A 269 -5.13 6.93 10.10
CA GLN A 269 -5.83 5.66 10.21
C GLN A 269 -7.13 5.61 9.37
N VAL A 270 -7.15 6.35 8.27
CA VAL A 270 -8.29 6.35 7.35
C VAL A 270 -8.34 5.01 6.64
N ARG A 271 -9.41 4.24 6.88
CA ARG A 271 -9.61 2.97 6.19
C ARG A 271 -10.31 3.20 4.85
N PHE A 272 -9.67 2.83 3.77
CA PHE A 272 -10.24 2.92 2.43
C PHE A 272 -10.15 1.58 1.69
N PRO A 273 -11.09 1.27 0.76
CA PRO A 273 -11.13 -0.02 0.09
C PRO A 273 -9.90 -0.19 -0.83
N LEU A 274 -9.36 -1.41 -0.92
CA LEU A 274 -8.27 -1.75 -1.85
C LEU A 274 -8.68 -1.57 -3.31
N PHE A 275 -9.96 -1.77 -3.60
CA PHE A 275 -10.50 -1.71 -4.95
C PHE A 275 -11.72 -0.80 -5.00
N GLY A 276 -11.79 0.04 -6.01
CA GLY A 276 -12.94 0.87 -6.32
C GLY A 276 -13.61 0.49 -7.64
N LYS A 277 -14.84 0.94 -7.83
CA LYS A 277 -15.56 0.77 -9.10
C LYS A 277 -15.07 1.83 -10.11
N GLY A 278 -14.82 1.42 -11.34
CA GLY A 278 -14.54 2.35 -12.43
C GLY A 278 -15.80 3.19 -12.77
N LYS A 279 -15.60 4.47 -13.14
CA LYS A 279 -16.68 5.44 -13.43
C LYS A 279 -17.64 5.00 -14.55
N PHE A 280 -17.23 4.14 -15.45
CA PHE A 280 -18.02 3.74 -16.63
C PHE A 280 -18.47 2.27 -16.57
N GLY A 281 -18.84 1.78 -15.39
CA GLY A 281 -19.28 0.39 -15.22
C GLY A 281 -18.16 -0.64 -15.39
N GLY A 282 -16.91 -0.20 -15.32
CA GLY A 282 -15.76 -1.06 -15.48
C GLY A 282 -15.51 -2.03 -14.31
N LYS A 283 -14.61 -2.97 -14.54
CA LYS A 283 -14.13 -3.91 -13.52
C LYS A 283 -13.55 -3.18 -12.32
N GLN A 284 -13.47 -3.86 -11.19
CA GLN A 284 -12.81 -3.34 -10.00
C GLN A 284 -11.36 -2.94 -10.33
N LYS A 285 -10.98 -1.77 -9.86
CA LYS A 285 -9.65 -1.16 -10.04
C LYS A 285 -9.03 -0.94 -8.67
N ALA A 286 -7.75 -1.27 -8.51
CA ALA A 286 -7.00 -0.86 -7.31
C ALA A 286 -7.02 0.66 -7.18
N ILE A 287 -7.23 1.15 -5.97
CA ILE A 287 -7.22 2.58 -5.66
C ILE A 287 -6.18 2.89 -4.59
N ASN A 288 -5.58 4.05 -4.68
CA ASN A 288 -4.74 4.67 -3.67
C ASN A 288 -5.55 5.69 -2.86
N MET A 289 -4.93 6.36 -1.89
CA MET A 289 -5.57 7.38 -1.08
C MET A 289 -6.13 8.54 -1.93
N GLU A 290 -5.43 8.95 -2.98
CA GLU A 290 -5.95 9.97 -3.90
C GLU A 290 -7.25 9.53 -4.56
N GLY A 291 -7.28 8.30 -5.08
CA GLY A 291 -8.48 7.73 -5.71
C GLY A 291 -9.66 7.61 -4.76
N PHE A 292 -9.40 7.36 -3.47
CA PHE A 292 -10.40 7.36 -2.42
C PHE A 292 -10.95 8.74 -2.14
N ILE A 293 -10.08 9.75 -1.95
CA ILE A 293 -10.49 11.09 -1.51
C ILE A 293 -10.98 11.99 -2.67
N LYS A 294 -10.62 11.70 -3.90
CA LYS A 294 -10.96 12.52 -5.07
C LYS A 294 -12.44 12.89 -5.20
N PRO A 295 -13.42 12.01 -4.89
CA PRO A 295 -14.84 12.37 -4.95
C PRO A 295 -15.26 13.52 -4.04
N ILE A 296 -14.51 13.84 -2.98
CA ILE A 296 -14.80 14.97 -2.09
C ILE A 296 -14.80 16.32 -2.85
N SER A 297 -14.08 16.40 -3.98
CA SER A 297 -14.05 17.61 -4.82
C SER A 297 -15.44 17.99 -5.33
N SER A 298 -16.24 17.00 -5.73
CA SER A 298 -17.62 17.25 -6.16
C SER A 298 -18.49 17.69 -5.01
N PHE A 299 -18.34 17.06 -3.84
CA PHE A 299 -19.07 17.41 -2.63
C PHE A 299 -18.76 18.84 -2.15
N LEU A 300 -17.49 19.18 -2.01
CA LEU A 300 -17.08 20.52 -1.55
C LEU A 300 -17.35 21.62 -2.59
N SER A 301 -17.48 21.26 -3.86
CA SER A 301 -17.82 22.24 -4.92
C SER A 301 -19.21 22.86 -4.74
N GLU A 302 -20.13 22.17 -4.05
CA GLU A 302 -21.47 22.68 -3.70
C GLU A 302 -21.41 23.87 -2.74
N PHE A 303 -20.32 23.96 -1.98
CA PHE A 303 -20.04 25.06 -1.04
C PHE A 303 -19.15 26.16 -1.65
N GLY A 304 -18.99 26.18 -2.98
CA GLY A 304 -18.20 27.19 -3.68
C GLY A 304 -16.69 27.03 -3.57
N LEU A 305 -16.21 25.84 -3.12
CA LEU A 305 -14.80 25.54 -2.99
C LEU A 305 -14.26 24.83 -4.23
N SER A 306 -13.05 25.18 -4.65
CA SER A 306 -12.23 24.38 -5.55
C SER A 306 -11.36 23.43 -4.74
N VAL A 307 -11.07 22.26 -5.30
CA VAL A 307 -10.32 21.23 -4.60
C VAL A 307 -9.25 20.65 -5.52
N ALA A 308 -8.00 20.74 -5.09
CA ALA A 308 -6.87 20.04 -5.70
C ALA A 308 -6.42 18.89 -4.79
N THR A 309 -6.16 17.73 -5.38
CA THR A 309 -5.63 16.57 -4.65
C THR A 309 -4.24 16.23 -5.15
N VAL A 310 -3.29 16.02 -4.21
CA VAL A 310 -1.91 15.66 -4.52
C VAL A 310 -1.57 14.36 -3.78
N PRO A 311 -1.31 13.25 -4.50
CA PRO A 311 -0.90 12.00 -3.88
C PRO A 311 0.53 12.06 -3.34
N VAL A 312 0.79 11.32 -2.27
CA VAL A 312 2.13 11.04 -1.76
C VAL A 312 2.22 9.53 -1.48
N GLY A 313 2.96 8.80 -2.29
CA GLY A 313 2.94 7.35 -2.27
C GLY A 313 1.55 6.78 -2.55
N ILE A 314 1.26 5.63 -1.97
CA ILE A 314 -0.05 4.95 -2.15
C ILE A 314 -1.06 5.22 -1.03
N GLY A 315 -0.59 5.59 0.15
CA GLY A 315 -1.42 5.70 1.37
C GLY A 315 -1.64 7.11 1.89
N LYS A 316 -1.13 8.15 1.22
CA LYS A 316 -1.27 9.52 1.69
C LYS A 316 -1.73 10.46 0.58
N ALA A 317 -2.56 11.43 0.93
CA ALA A 317 -2.94 12.50 0.01
C ALA A 317 -3.02 13.85 0.74
N TYR A 318 -2.67 14.91 0.01
CA TYR A 318 -3.01 16.27 0.38
C TYR A 318 -4.23 16.72 -0.41
N VAL A 319 -5.10 17.44 0.27
CA VAL A 319 -6.30 18.08 -0.31
C VAL A 319 -6.19 19.56 -0.05
N VAL A 320 -6.07 20.35 -1.11
CA VAL A 320 -5.94 21.81 -1.01
C VAL A 320 -7.25 22.44 -1.44
N LEU A 321 -7.85 23.22 -0.54
CA LEU A 321 -9.09 23.94 -0.75
C LEU A 321 -8.77 25.38 -1.16
N GLY A 322 -9.28 25.82 -2.30
CA GLY A 322 -9.15 27.18 -2.84
C GLY A 322 -10.49 27.80 -3.16
N GLY A 323 -10.49 29.08 -3.55
CA GLY A 323 -11.63 29.74 -4.14
C GLY A 323 -11.93 29.23 -5.56
N LYS A 324 -13.20 29.32 -5.98
CA LYS A 324 -13.59 29.13 -7.39
C LYS A 324 -13.41 30.41 -8.18
#